data_19c97adad2589d7827520965a2faa85a
#
_entry.id   19c97adad2589d7827520965a2faa85a
#
_cell.length_a   1.000
_cell.length_b   1.000
_cell.length_c   1.000
_cell.angle_alpha   90.00
_cell.angle_beta   90.00
_cell.angle_gamma   90.00
#
_symmetry.space_group_name_H-M   'P 1'
#
loop_
_entity.id
_entity.type
_entity.pdbx_description
1 polymer ?
#
loop_
_entity_poly.entity_id
_entity_poly.type
_entity_poly.pdbx_seq_one_letter_code
_entity_poly.pdbx_strand_id
1 'polypeptide(L)'
;DQYARLLPLFKNEEDKIFAFDLLKRTILNSLEYNKYIVETASNWDEERISAMDKMLMKMAICELLNFETIPVKVTLNEYIELSKDYSSNKSKIFINGVIDKLIIRFKKEGVLKKLGRGLVE
;
A
#
# COMPACT_ATOMS: atom_id res chain seq x y z
N ASP A 1 16.93 11.41 -9.11
CA ASP A 1 15.50 11.64 -9.03
C ASP A 1 14.79 10.44 -8.43
N GLN A 2 13.51 10.54 -8.18
CA GLN A 2 12.73 9.47 -7.58
C GLN A 2 12.68 8.21 -8.44
N TYR A 3 12.61 8.39 -9.75
CA TYR A 3 12.59 7.27 -10.67
C TYR A 3 13.89 6.47 -10.60
N ALA A 4 15.03 7.17 -10.59
CA ALA A 4 16.33 6.53 -10.48
C ALA A 4 16.48 5.78 -9.15
N ARG A 5 15.90 6.28 -8.08
CA ARG A 5 15.93 5.62 -6.77
C ARG A 5 15.11 4.34 -6.73
N LEU A 6 14.07 4.24 -7.57
CA LEU A 6 13.24 3.06 -7.65
C LEU A 6 13.86 1.95 -8.49
N LEU A 7 14.79 2.30 -9.41
CA LEU A 7 15.41 1.32 -10.29
C LEU A 7 16.07 0.14 -9.56
N PRO A 8 16.77 0.34 -8.43
CA PRO A 8 17.35 -0.78 -7.70
C PRO A 8 16.34 -1.79 -7.16
N LEU A 9 15.06 -1.42 -7.06
CA LEU A 9 14.01 -2.32 -6.63
C LEU A 9 13.65 -3.35 -7.71
N PHE A 10 14.00 -3.06 -8.96
CA PHE A 10 13.67 -3.91 -10.11
C PHE A 10 14.88 -4.72 -10.55
N LYS A 11 15.18 -5.77 -9.81
CA LYS A 11 16.38 -6.57 -10.03
C LYS A 11 16.32 -7.44 -11.29
N ASN A 12 15.12 -7.74 -11.79
CA ASN A 12 14.93 -8.59 -12.96
C ASN A 12 13.60 -8.27 -13.65
N GLU A 13 13.31 -8.97 -14.75
CA GLU A 13 12.08 -8.77 -15.51
C GLU A 13 10.82 -9.12 -14.72
N GLU A 14 10.88 -10.12 -13.86
CA GLU A 14 9.74 -10.50 -13.02
C GLU A 14 9.35 -9.37 -12.07
N ASP A 15 10.35 -8.70 -11.48
CA ASP A 15 10.12 -7.54 -10.62
C ASP A 15 9.48 -6.39 -11.39
N LYS A 16 9.90 -6.17 -12.63
CA LYS A 16 9.32 -5.13 -13.49
C LYS A 16 7.87 -5.45 -13.82
N ILE A 17 7.57 -6.69 -14.17
CA ILE A 17 6.22 -7.14 -14.48
C ILE A 17 5.32 -6.96 -13.26
N PHE A 18 5.82 -7.34 -12.09
CA PHE A 18 5.11 -7.15 -10.82
C PHE A 18 4.80 -5.67 -10.59
N ALA A 19 5.81 -4.81 -10.74
CA ALA A 19 5.65 -3.38 -10.51
C ALA A 19 4.64 -2.75 -11.46
N PHE A 20 4.66 -3.12 -12.73
CA PHE A 20 3.68 -2.63 -13.71
C PHE A 20 2.27 -3.12 -13.40
N ASP A 21 2.11 -4.38 -13.03
CA ASP A 21 0.80 -4.94 -12.67
C ASP A 21 0.24 -4.23 -11.43
N LEU A 22 1.06 -4.05 -10.41
CA LEU A 22 0.68 -3.34 -9.19
C LEU A 22 0.23 -1.92 -9.49
N LEU A 23 1.04 -1.18 -10.26
CA LEU A 23 0.73 0.20 -10.61
C LEU A 23 -0.56 0.29 -11.44
N LYS A 24 -0.70 -0.55 -12.44
CA LYS A 24 -1.88 -0.60 -13.30
C LYS A 24 -3.15 -0.84 -12.49
N ARG A 25 -3.14 -1.86 -11.62
CA ARG A 25 -4.30 -2.19 -10.79
C ARG A 25 -4.61 -1.07 -9.80
N THR A 26 -3.57 -0.42 -9.26
CA THR A 26 -3.75 0.71 -8.35
C THR A 26 -4.45 1.87 -9.05
N ILE A 27 -4.03 2.19 -10.26
CA ILE A 27 -4.64 3.27 -11.03
C ILE A 27 -6.08 2.94 -11.41
N LEU A 28 -6.33 1.73 -11.91
CA LEU A 28 -7.67 1.30 -12.33
C LEU A 28 -8.67 1.29 -11.17
N ASN A 29 -8.21 1.01 -9.95
CA ASN A 29 -9.07 0.93 -8.78
C ASN A 29 -8.88 2.10 -7.82
N SER A 30 -8.30 3.19 -8.29
CA SER A 30 -7.91 4.33 -7.46
C SER A 30 -9.08 4.93 -6.68
N LEU A 31 -10.25 5.04 -7.28
CA LEU A 31 -11.43 5.60 -6.61
C LEU A 31 -11.90 4.71 -5.46
N GLU A 32 -11.93 3.40 -5.67
CA GLU A 32 -12.30 2.44 -4.64
C GLU A 32 -11.31 2.48 -3.48
N TYR A 33 -10.02 2.49 -3.79
CA TYR A 33 -8.98 2.53 -2.76
C TYR A 33 -9.01 3.85 -1.98
N ASN A 34 -9.25 4.96 -2.68
CA ASN A 34 -9.41 6.25 -2.01
C ASN A 34 -10.57 6.23 -1.02
N LYS A 35 -11.66 5.58 -1.38
CA LYS A 35 -12.81 5.44 -0.50
C LYS A 35 -12.44 4.71 0.80
N TYR A 36 -11.68 3.63 0.71
CA TYR A 36 -11.19 2.93 1.90
C TYR A 36 -10.35 3.84 2.79
N ILE A 37 -9.47 4.64 2.19
CA ILE A 37 -8.61 5.57 2.93
C ILE A 37 -9.45 6.61 3.66
N VAL A 38 -10.37 7.24 2.96
CA VAL A 38 -11.22 8.30 3.52
C VAL A 38 -12.09 7.75 4.66
N GLU A 39 -12.68 6.60 4.49
CA GLU A 39 -13.52 5.97 5.51
C GLU A 39 -12.71 5.60 6.76
N THR A 40 -11.47 5.15 6.58
CA THR A 40 -10.60 4.72 7.68
C THR A 40 -9.94 5.89 8.39
N ALA A 41 -9.59 6.93 7.65
CA ALA A 41 -8.94 8.13 8.16
C ALA A 41 -9.95 9.24 8.46
N SER A 42 -11.06 8.90 9.08
CA SER A 42 -12.20 9.83 9.30
C SER A 42 -11.84 11.09 10.09
N ASN A 43 -10.78 11.05 10.90
CA ASN A 43 -10.34 12.20 11.68
C ASN A 43 -9.34 13.10 10.93
N TRP A 44 -9.01 12.75 9.69
CA TRP A 44 -8.06 13.51 8.90
C TRP A 44 -8.79 14.19 7.75
N ASP A 45 -8.43 15.46 7.55
CA ASP A 45 -8.89 16.22 6.40
C ASP A 45 -8.20 15.65 5.15
N GLU A 46 -8.97 15.22 4.17
CA GLU A 46 -8.45 14.66 2.94
C GLU A 46 -7.48 15.62 2.24
N GLU A 47 -7.71 16.92 2.34
CA GLU A 47 -6.85 17.94 1.75
C GLU A 47 -5.44 17.98 2.36
N ARG A 48 -5.30 17.47 3.60
CA ARG A 48 -4.01 17.44 4.29
C ARG A 48 -3.19 16.21 3.95
N ILE A 49 -3.79 15.22 3.31
CA ILE A 49 -3.07 14.02 2.91
C ILE A 49 -2.36 14.31 1.60
N SER A 50 -1.04 14.20 1.59
CA SER A 50 -0.26 14.46 0.38
C SER A 50 -0.61 13.47 -0.73
N ALA A 51 -0.41 13.87 -1.98
CA ALA A 51 -0.62 12.99 -3.13
C ALA A 51 0.26 11.74 -3.05
N MET A 52 1.49 11.89 -2.56
CA MET A 52 2.41 10.76 -2.40
C MET A 52 1.90 9.79 -1.33
N ASP A 53 1.43 10.30 -0.19
CA ASP A 53 0.89 9.45 0.87
C ASP A 53 -0.34 8.67 0.38
N LYS A 54 -1.23 9.34 -0.37
CA LYS A 54 -2.38 8.67 -0.97
C LYS A 54 -1.96 7.56 -1.91
N MET A 55 -0.97 7.82 -2.76
CA MET A 55 -0.47 6.82 -3.71
C MET A 55 0.10 5.61 -2.99
N LEU A 56 0.94 5.84 -1.97
CA LEU A 56 1.53 4.75 -1.19
C LEU A 56 0.45 3.90 -0.52
N MET A 57 -0.55 4.53 0.07
CA MET A 57 -1.64 3.80 0.71
C MET A 57 -2.49 3.03 -0.29
N LYS A 58 -2.76 3.61 -1.45
CA LYS A 58 -3.51 2.92 -2.52
C LYS A 58 -2.75 1.70 -3.04
N MET A 59 -1.44 1.83 -3.22
CA MET A 59 -0.59 0.72 -3.64
C MET A 59 -0.58 -0.39 -2.58
N ALA A 60 -0.50 -0.01 -1.30
CA ALA A 60 -0.56 -0.97 -0.20
C ALA A 60 -1.90 -1.72 -0.19
N ILE A 61 -3.00 -1.01 -0.36
CA ILE A 61 -4.35 -1.61 -0.44
C ILE A 61 -4.42 -2.58 -1.61
N CYS A 62 -3.91 -2.18 -2.77
CA CYS A 62 -3.88 -3.02 -3.96
C CYS A 62 -3.13 -4.34 -3.69
N GLU A 63 -1.98 -4.23 -3.07
CA GLU A 63 -1.14 -5.38 -2.73
C GLU A 63 -1.84 -6.30 -1.73
N LEU A 64 -2.45 -5.72 -0.69
CA LEU A 64 -3.19 -6.50 0.30
C LEU A 64 -4.35 -7.29 -0.32
N LEU A 65 -5.07 -6.68 -1.24
CA LEU A 65 -6.30 -7.28 -1.80
C LEU A 65 -6.06 -8.17 -3.00
N ASN A 66 -5.00 -7.96 -3.77
CA ASN A 66 -4.82 -8.63 -5.06
C ASN A 66 -3.59 -9.52 -5.18
N PHE A 67 -2.63 -9.42 -4.27
CA PHE A 67 -1.41 -10.21 -4.33
C PHE A 67 -1.38 -11.24 -3.21
N GLU A 68 -1.97 -12.38 -3.49
CA GLU A 68 -2.26 -13.42 -2.49
C GLU A 68 -1.03 -14.03 -1.83
N THR A 69 0.10 -14.04 -2.54
CA THR A 69 1.34 -14.66 -2.03
C THR A 69 2.21 -13.71 -1.21
N ILE A 70 1.84 -12.43 -1.11
CA ILE A 70 2.59 -11.46 -0.33
C ILE A 70 1.99 -11.38 1.07
N PRO A 71 2.76 -11.72 2.12
CA PRO A 71 2.25 -11.61 3.50
C PRO A 71 1.89 -10.17 3.87
N VAL A 72 0.89 -10.05 4.71
CA VAL A 72 0.40 -8.75 5.19
C VAL A 72 1.53 -7.91 5.81
N LYS A 73 2.36 -8.53 6.64
CA LYS A 73 3.48 -7.81 7.29
C LYS A 73 4.51 -7.30 6.29
N VAL A 74 4.73 -8.03 5.20
CA VAL A 74 5.67 -7.60 4.16
C VAL A 74 5.15 -6.34 3.50
N THR A 75 3.86 -6.31 3.13
CA THR A 75 3.24 -5.12 2.56
C THR A 75 3.36 -3.94 3.50
N LEU A 76 2.97 -4.10 4.76
CA LEU A 76 3.04 -3.03 5.75
C LEU A 76 4.45 -2.47 5.87
N ASN A 77 5.45 -3.34 6.04
CA ASN A 77 6.83 -2.92 6.23
C ASN A 77 7.40 -2.22 4.99
N GLU A 78 7.10 -2.71 3.80
CA GLU A 78 7.58 -2.09 2.56
C GLU A 78 7.08 -0.67 2.39
N TYR A 79 5.79 -0.44 2.62
CA TYR A 79 5.23 0.90 2.42
C TYR A 79 5.62 1.87 3.53
N ILE A 80 5.86 1.38 4.74
CA ILE A 80 6.43 2.21 5.80
C ILE A 80 7.86 2.62 5.43
N GLU A 81 8.67 1.68 4.91
CA GLU A 81 10.03 2.01 4.46
C GLU A 81 10.03 3.03 3.32
N LEU A 82 9.15 2.86 2.34
CA LEU A 82 9.01 3.82 1.25
C LEU A 82 8.61 5.19 1.77
N SER A 83 7.72 5.25 2.75
CA SER A 83 7.27 6.52 3.32
C SER A 83 8.39 7.31 3.98
N LYS A 84 9.42 6.64 4.49
CA LYS A 84 10.57 7.32 5.10
C LYS A 84 11.32 8.20 4.10
N ASP A 85 11.35 7.79 2.83
CA ASP A 85 12.07 8.51 1.78
C ASP A 85 11.27 9.66 1.18
N TYR A 86 9.94 9.59 1.24
CA TYR A 86 9.07 10.50 0.50
C TYR A 86 8.11 11.29 1.39
N SER A 87 8.07 11.01 2.68
CA SER A 87 7.08 11.58 3.58
C SER A 87 7.71 12.03 4.89
N SER A 88 7.01 12.95 5.59
CA SER A 88 7.43 13.40 6.93
C SER A 88 7.22 12.30 7.97
N ASN A 89 7.77 12.51 9.17
CA ASN A 89 7.54 11.58 10.29
C ASN A 89 6.06 11.48 10.65
N LYS A 90 5.31 12.58 10.55
CA LYS A 90 3.86 12.56 10.78
C LYS A 90 3.15 11.71 9.75
N SER A 91 3.54 11.82 8.48
CA SER A 91 2.98 11.00 7.41
C SER A 91 3.25 9.53 7.64
N LYS A 92 4.45 9.18 8.06
CA LYS A 92 4.82 7.80 8.35
C LYS A 92 3.90 7.19 9.43
N ILE A 93 3.68 7.91 10.52
CA ILE A 93 2.80 7.47 11.61
C ILE A 93 1.36 7.33 11.10
N PHE A 94 0.92 8.31 10.31
CA PHE A 94 -0.41 8.30 9.73
C PHE A 94 -0.63 7.12 8.78
N ILE A 95 0.30 6.89 7.86
CA ILE A 95 0.23 5.79 6.90
C ILE A 95 0.20 4.45 7.63
N ASN A 96 1.09 4.28 8.61
CA ASN A 96 1.11 3.07 9.41
C ASN A 96 -0.23 2.82 10.11
N GLY A 97 -0.79 3.86 10.71
CA GLY A 97 -2.07 3.75 11.40
C GLY A 97 -3.22 3.40 10.48
N VAL A 98 -3.27 4.02 9.31
CA VAL A 98 -4.34 3.75 8.32
C VAL A 98 -4.23 2.33 7.78
N ILE A 99 -3.04 1.92 7.37
CA ILE A 99 -2.84 0.57 6.81
C ILE A 99 -3.17 -0.49 7.86
N ASP A 100 -2.74 -0.28 9.10
CA ASP A 100 -3.01 -1.20 10.20
C ASP A 100 -4.51 -1.40 10.43
N LYS A 101 -5.26 -0.30 10.45
CA LYS A 101 -6.72 -0.34 10.58
C LYS A 101 -7.37 -1.04 9.39
N LEU A 102 -6.86 -0.80 8.19
CA LEU A 102 -7.38 -1.45 6.98
C LEU A 102 -7.13 -2.95 7.01
N ILE A 103 -5.98 -3.39 7.49
CA ILE A 103 -5.68 -4.81 7.63
C ILE A 103 -6.70 -5.47 8.56
N ILE A 104 -6.97 -4.85 9.71
CA ILE A 104 -7.97 -5.35 10.67
C ILE A 104 -9.34 -5.44 10.01
N ARG A 105 -9.74 -4.38 9.32
CA ARG A 105 -11.03 -4.32 8.61
C ARG A 105 -11.14 -5.42 7.55
N PHE A 106 -10.12 -5.57 6.72
CA PHE A 106 -10.13 -6.56 5.64
C PHE A 106 -10.13 -7.99 6.16
N LYS A 107 -9.44 -8.26 7.26
CA LYS A 107 -9.51 -9.56 7.93
C LYS A 107 -10.92 -9.85 8.41
N LYS A 108 -11.55 -8.87 9.04
CA LYS A 108 -12.91 -8.99 9.57
C LYS A 108 -13.93 -9.21 8.47
N GLU A 109 -13.77 -8.51 7.34
CA GLU A 109 -14.66 -8.63 6.18
C GLU A 109 -14.39 -9.87 5.33
N GLY A 110 -13.30 -10.58 5.60
CA GLY A 110 -12.94 -11.78 4.85
C GLY A 110 -12.45 -11.54 3.44
N VAL A 111 -11.97 -10.33 3.14
CA VAL A 111 -11.50 -9.99 1.78
C VAL A 111 -10.00 -10.19 1.59
N LEU A 112 -9.25 -10.47 2.66
CA LEU A 112 -7.84 -10.83 2.55
C LEU A 112 -7.72 -12.32 2.21
N LYS A 113 -7.40 -12.58 0.95
CA LYS A 113 -7.25 -13.96 0.46
C LYS A 113 -5.78 -14.27 0.29
N LYS A 114 -5.10 -14.61 1.39
CA LYS A 114 -3.68 -14.93 1.35
C LYS A 114 -3.47 -16.42 1.21
N LEU A 115 -2.54 -16.82 0.33
CA LEU A 115 -2.23 -18.20 0.01
C LEU A 115 -0.73 -18.45 0.10
N GLY A 116 -0.33 -19.68 0.39
CA GLY A 116 1.07 -20.05 0.44
C GLY A 116 1.87 -19.14 1.37
N ARG A 117 2.86 -18.45 0.83
CA ARG A 117 3.70 -17.51 1.60
C ARG A 117 2.90 -16.35 2.18
N GLY A 118 1.78 -15.98 1.55
CA GLY A 118 0.92 -14.91 2.03
C GLY A 118 0.26 -15.21 3.38
N LEU A 119 0.21 -16.46 3.80
CA LEU A 119 -0.34 -16.86 5.09
C LEU A 119 0.62 -16.63 6.26
N VAL A 120 1.90 -16.41 5.97
CA VAL A 120 2.90 -16.12 6.99
C VAL A 120 2.75 -14.69 7.48
N GLU A 121 2.53 -14.53 8.76
CA GLU A 121 2.35 -13.22 9.38
C GLU A 121 3.45 -12.87 10.36
#